data_51b001f67953dac05a64e58d64cb9a39
#
_entry.id   51b001f67953dac05a64e58d64cb9a39
#
_cell.length_a   1.000
_cell.length_b   1.000
_cell.length_c   1.000
_cell.angle_alpha   90.00
_cell.angle_beta   90.00
_cell.angle_gamma   90.00
#
_symmetry.space_group_name_H-M   'P 1'
#
loop_
_entity.id
_entity.type
_entity.pdbx_description
1 polymer ?
#
loop_
_entity_poly.entity_id
_entity_poly.type
_entity_poly.pdbx_seq_one_letter_code
_entity_poly.pdbx_strand_id
1 'polypeptide(L)' 'MQDRAKEQRAREITNALATVRIEGLEPSAEAHAIFQRYVEGELTSGEMGRSIDQLLDREYGPVRLPGH' A
#
# COMPACT_ATOMS: atom_id res chain seq x y z
N MET A 1 13.87 7.09 22.20
CA MET A 1 14.40 7.10 20.84
C MET A 1 13.32 7.47 19.86
N GLN A 2 13.57 8.43 19.05
CA GLN A 2 12.62 8.87 18.04
C GLN A 2 12.52 7.89 16.89
N ASP A 3 11.33 7.69 16.42
CA ASP A 3 11.07 6.80 15.34
C ASP A 3 10.64 7.60 14.11
N ARG A 4 11.56 8.40 13.60
CA ARG A 4 11.29 9.26 12.45
C ARG A 4 10.95 8.45 11.21
N ALA A 5 11.59 7.31 11.07
CA ALA A 5 11.31 6.44 9.93
C ALA A 5 9.87 5.96 9.96
N LYS A 6 9.38 5.59 11.15
CA LYS A 6 8.01 5.16 11.31
C LYS A 6 7.03 6.29 11.02
N GLU A 7 7.32 7.48 11.53
CA GLU A 7 6.47 8.64 11.28
C GLU A 7 6.42 8.98 9.80
N GLN A 8 7.58 8.94 9.14
CA GLN A 8 7.66 9.24 7.72
C GLN A 8 6.88 8.22 6.89
N ARG A 9 7.02 6.94 7.23
CA ARG A 9 6.31 5.88 6.54
C ARG A 9 4.80 6.00 6.73
N ALA A 10 4.38 6.34 7.95
CA ALA A 10 2.96 6.55 8.22
C ALA A 10 2.41 7.71 7.40
N ARG A 11 3.19 8.77 7.26
CA ARG A 11 2.78 9.93 6.47
C ARG A 11 2.67 9.57 4.99
N GLU A 12 3.62 8.79 4.48
CA GLU A 12 3.58 8.33 3.11
C GLU A 12 2.32 7.53 2.83
N ILE A 13 1.96 6.64 3.75
CA ILE A 13 0.77 5.81 3.61
C ILE A 13 -0.49 6.68 3.68
N THR A 14 -0.52 7.64 4.58
CA THR A 14 -1.66 8.57 4.69
C THR A 14 -1.87 9.31 3.38
N ASN A 15 -0.79 9.77 2.75
CA ASN A 15 -0.88 10.48 1.48
C ASN A 15 -1.35 9.55 0.36
N ALA A 16 -0.84 8.33 0.32
CA ALA A 16 -1.24 7.36 -0.68
C ALA A 16 -2.72 7.00 -0.55
N LEU A 17 -3.19 6.83 0.68
CA LEU A 17 -4.59 6.51 0.93
C LEU A 17 -5.50 7.67 0.54
N ALA A 18 -5.07 8.89 0.81
CA ALA A 18 -5.85 10.06 0.43
C ALA A 18 -6.03 10.11 -1.09
N THR A 19 -4.97 9.84 -1.84
CA THR A 19 -5.02 9.82 -3.30
C THR A 19 -6.01 8.76 -3.80
N VAL A 20 -5.93 7.56 -3.22
CA VAL A 20 -6.82 6.45 -3.61
C VAL A 20 -8.28 6.80 -3.33
N ARG A 21 -8.55 7.45 -2.21
CA ARG A 21 -9.91 7.82 -1.84
C ARG A 21 -10.48 8.90 -2.74
N ILE A 22 -9.63 9.83 -3.19
CA ILE A 22 -10.06 10.85 -4.15
C ILE A 22 -10.57 10.19 -5.43
N GLU A 23 -9.98 9.05 -5.80
CA GLU A 23 -10.40 8.30 -6.98
C GLU A 23 -11.61 7.42 -6.73
N GLY A 24 -12.15 7.46 -5.52
CA GLY A 24 -13.35 6.70 -5.18
C GLY A 24 -13.09 5.27 -4.77
N LEU A 25 -11.84 4.93 -4.50
CA LEU A 25 -11.47 3.59 -4.08
C LEU A 25 -11.31 3.52 -2.57
N GLU A 26 -11.63 2.36 -2.00
CA GLU A 26 -11.47 2.15 -0.58
C GLU A 26 -10.60 0.92 -0.37
N PRO A 27 -9.41 1.07 0.24
CA PRO A 27 -8.52 -0.07 0.45
C PRO A 27 -9.16 -1.11 1.36
N SER A 28 -8.92 -2.37 1.06
CA SER A 28 -9.44 -3.48 1.86
C SER A 28 -8.71 -3.57 3.20
N ALA A 29 -9.25 -4.35 4.12
CA ALA A 29 -8.61 -4.61 5.40
C ALA A 29 -7.23 -5.25 5.22
N GLU A 30 -7.09 -6.13 4.20
CA GLU A 30 -5.81 -6.73 3.90
C GLU A 30 -4.78 -5.70 3.44
N ALA A 31 -5.21 -4.75 2.62
CA ALA A 31 -4.33 -3.68 2.17
C ALA A 31 -3.87 -2.83 3.37
N HIS A 32 -4.78 -2.51 4.27
CA HIS A 32 -4.42 -1.77 5.48
C HIS A 32 -3.42 -2.54 6.33
N ALA A 33 -3.58 -3.85 6.45
CA ALA A 33 -2.65 -4.68 7.20
C ALA A 33 -1.24 -4.65 6.59
N ILE A 34 -1.15 -4.69 5.27
CA ILE A 34 0.14 -4.61 4.58
C ILE A 34 0.79 -3.24 4.83
N PHE A 35 0.02 -2.17 4.73
CA PHE A 35 0.54 -0.83 4.99
C PHE A 35 1.03 -0.71 6.44
N GLN A 36 0.30 -1.29 7.38
CA GLN A 36 0.70 -1.25 8.77
C GLN A 36 2.04 -1.96 8.99
N ARG A 37 2.25 -3.10 8.33
CA ARG A 37 3.52 -3.80 8.42
C ARG A 37 4.67 -2.96 7.88
N TYR A 38 4.42 -2.23 6.81
CA TYR A 38 5.42 -1.31 6.28
C TYR A 38 5.74 -0.21 7.29
N VAL A 39 4.71 0.38 7.89
CA VAL A 39 4.90 1.44 8.88
C VAL A 39 5.69 0.92 10.08
N GLU A 40 5.43 -0.31 10.50
CA GLU A 40 6.13 -0.91 11.63
C GLU A 40 7.56 -1.36 11.30
N GLY A 41 7.97 -1.24 10.05
CA GLY A 41 9.31 -1.62 9.65
C GLY A 41 9.48 -3.08 9.30
N GLU A 42 8.40 -3.83 9.21
CA GLU A 42 8.46 -5.26 8.89
C GLU A 42 8.65 -5.51 7.40
N LEU A 43 8.28 -4.55 6.57
CA LEU A 43 8.42 -4.65 5.13
C LEU A 43 9.21 -3.46 4.62
N THR A 44 10.03 -3.70 3.60
CA THR A 44 10.63 -2.59 2.85
C THR A 44 9.58 -2.05 1.88
N SER A 45 9.88 -0.88 1.30
CA SER A 45 9.03 -0.28 0.27
C SER A 45 8.77 -1.24 -0.88
N GLY A 46 9.81 -1.95 -1.35
CA GLY A 46 9.68 -2.91 -2.42
C GLY A 46 8.83 -4.11 -2.04
N GLU A 47 8.99 -4.60 -0.81
CA GLU A 47 8.19 -5.72 -0.32
C GLU A 47 6.73 -5.33 -0.18
N MET A 48 6.47 -4.12 0.32
CA MET A 48 5.11 -3.61 0.42
C MET A 48 4.48 -3.54 -0.97
N GLY A 49 5.20 -2.99 -1.95
CA GLY A 49 4.69 -2.89 -3.31
C GLY A 49 4.32 -4.23 -3.89
N ARG A 50 5.19 -5.24 -3.70
CA ARG A 50 4.91 -6.59 -4.20
C ARG A 50 3.71 -7.20 -3.50
N SER A 51 3.57 -6.97 -2.19
CA SER A 51 2.44 -7.51 -1.44
C SER A 51 1.12 -6.89 -1.92
N ILE A 52 1.13 -5.60 -2.18
CA ILE A 52 -0.04 -4.91 -2.70
C ILE A 52 -0.38 -5.42 -4.11
N ASP A 53 0.63 -5.60 -4.96
CA ASP A 53 0.41 -6.13 -6.31
C ASP A 53 -0.22 -7.52 -6.27
N GLN A 54 0.25 -8.38 -5.39
CA GLN A 54 -0.32 -9.71 -5.22
C GLN A 54 -1.76 -9.65 -4.75
N LEU A 55 -2.04 -8.73 -3.84
CA LEU A 55 -3.40 -8.54 -3.33
C LEU A 55 -4.33 -8.08 -4.44
N LEU A 56 -3.89 -7.13 -5.25
CA LEU A 56 -4.68 -6.62 -6.37
C LEU A 56 -4.94 -7.72 -7.39
N ASP A 57 -3.94 -8.56 -7.67
CA ASP A 57 -4.12 -9.69 -8.57
C ASP A 57 -5.20 -10.63 -8.08
N ARG A 58 -5.25 -10.88 -6.76
CA ARG A 58 -6.26 -11.76 -6.19
C ARG A 58 -7.66 -11.15 -6.22
N GLU A 59 -7.73 -9.84 -5.98
CA GLU A 59 -9.04 -9.17 -5.85
C GLU A 59 -9.61 -8.74 -7.19
N TYR A 60 -8.75 -8.34 -8.12
CA TYR A 60 -9.20 -7.75 -9.39
C TYR A 60 -8.67 -8.47 -10.62
N GLY A 61 -7.82 -9.47 -10.40
CA GLY A 61 -7.19 -10.18 -11.50
C GLY A 61 -5.98 -9.42 -12.05
N PRO A 62 -5.22 -10.07 -12.93
CA PRO A 62 -4.02 -9.45 -13.49
C PRO A 62 -4.35 -8.17 -14.25
N VAL A 63 -3.53 -7.16 -14.03
CA VAL A 63 -3.70 -5.89 -14.74
C VAL A 63 -3.20 -6.05 -16.17
N ARG A 64 -4.02 -5.67 -17.13
CA ARG A 64 -3.65 -5.70 -18.53
C ARG A 64 -3.64 -4.28 -19.05
N LEU A 65 -2.51 -3.88 -19.60
CA LEU A 65 -2.39 -2.55 -20.15
C LEU A 65 -2.98 -2.53 -21.56
N PRO A 66 -3.69 -1.44 -21.91
CA PRO A 66 -4.22 -1.32 -23.26
C PRO A 66 -3.10 -1.38 -24.29
N GLY A 67 -3.34 -2.00 -25.41
CA GLY A 67 -2.39 -2.07 -26.50
C GLY A 67 -1.42 -3.23 -26.43
N HIS A 68 -1.58 -4.11 -25.46
CA HIS A 68 -0.73 -5.30 -25.35
C HIS A 68 -1.43 -6.51 -25.90
#